data_52aef8c673a527255bc718467e8d235f
#
_entry.id   52aef8c673a527255bc718467e8d235f
#
_cell.length_a   1.000
_cell.length_b   1.000
_cell.length_c   1.000
_cell.angle_alpha   90.00
_cell.angle_beta   90.00
_cell.angle_gamma   90.00
#
_symmetry.space_group_name_H-M   'P 1'
#
loop_
_entity.id
_entity.type
_entity.pdbx_description
1 polymer ?
#
loop_
_entity_poly.entity_id
_entity_poly.type
_entity_poly.pdbx_seq_one_letter_code
_entity_poly.pdbx_strand_id
1 'polypeptide(L)'
;MRLLEAAATHPAGAPAKQLAREAGLALPTAYHLLRTLNHEGYLRREKGVFVLGAATERLSAGAAEQNRRGMVADTLAHWCDLIGVPVYFAIYRDGEIDVVSVADTVGNPAVEEWADFRETGHAHAIGQCLLAQLDDEARRNHLDRHPVRSLTPNTVRDDRTLLRRLDALGRMSPVVEQQEYALGTVCAAIPVTVGTTAATMAISVPSSQAYRLKPATRLLQEETGKLLRTLAFSISI
;
A
#
# COMPACT_ATOMS: atom_id res chain seq x y z
N MET A 1 5.37 -26.18 15.68
CA MET A 1 6.12 -25.42 14.66
C MET A 1 7.31 -26.24 14.11
N ARG A 2 8.25 -26.80 14.93
CA ARG A 2 9.42 -27.57 14.45
C ARG A 2 9.14 -28.65 13.39
N LEU A 3 7.97 -29.29 13.43
CA LEU A 3 7.56 -30.26 12.39
C LEU A 3 7.28 -29.60 11.03
N LEU A 4 6.76 -28.35 11.02
CA LEU A 4 6.56 -27.58 9.79
C LEU A 4 7.91 -27.12 9.22
N GLU A 5 8.79 -26.65 10.08
CA GLU A 5 10.16 -26.24 9.72
C GLU A 5 10.93 -27.43 9.12
N ALA A 6 10.85 -28.61 9.77
CA ALA A 6 11.44 -29.85 9.23
C ALA A 6 10.82 -30.22 7.87
N ALA A 7 9.51 -30.14 7.72
CA ALA A 7 8.85 -30.46 6.43
C ALA A 7 9.28 -29.48 5.32
N ALA A 8 9.51 -28.20 5.65
CA ALA A 8 9.93 -27.17 4.69
C ALA A 8 11.32 -27.43 4.09
N THR A 9 12.21 -28.16 4.79
CA THR A 9 13.55 -28.51 4.27
C THR A 9 13.52 -29.68 3.26
N HIS A 10 12.37 -30.32 3.06
CA HIS A 10 12.21 -31.46 2.15
C HIS A 10 11.23 -31.15 1.00
N PRO A 11 11.69 -30.62 -0.14
CA PRO A 11 10.81 -30.27 -1.26
C PRO A 11 9.95 -31.42 -1.80
N ALA A 12 10.45 -32.66 -1.72
CA ALA A 12 9.70 -33.87 -2.11
C ALA A 12 8.86 -34.45 -0.96
N GLY A 13 8.83 -33.80 0.20
CA GLY A 13 8.21 -34.29 1.42
C GLY A 13 9.07 -35.30 2.19
N ALA A 14 8.71 -35.56 3.44
CA ALA A 14 9.42 -36.49 4.31
C ALA A 14 8.44 -37.38 5.10
N PRO A 15 8.80 -38.65 5.42
CA PRO A 15 7.99 -39.54 6.24
C PRO A 15 7.98 -39.09 7.71
N ALA A 16 6.92 -39.44 8.45
CA ALA A 16 6.75 -39.04 9.86
C ALA A 16 7.97 -39.34 10.75
N LYS A 17 8.62 -40.51 10.53
CA LYS A 17 9.79 -40.93 11.31
C LYS A 17 10.98 -39.95 11.13
N GLN A 18 11.18 -39.46 9.92
CA GLN A 18 12.23 -38.51 9.61
C GLN A 18 11.92 -37.13 10.24
N LEU A 19 10.71 -36.62 10.04
CA LEU A 19 10.26 -35.35 10.64
C LEU A 19 10.31 -35.37 12.16
N ALA A 20 9.92 -36.50 12.79
CA ALA A 20 10.00 -36.68 14.23
C ALA A 20 11.43 -36.55 14.75
N ARG A 21 12.38 -37.23 14.08
CA ARG A 21 13.82 -37.18 14.43
C ARG A 21 14.38 -35.75 14.32
N GLU A 22 14.10 -35.07 13.22
CA GLU A 22 14.58 -33.70 12.96
C GLU A 22 13.95 -32.68 13.90
N ALA A 23 12.66 -32.85 14.23
CA ALA A 23 11.99 -32.01 15.21
C ALA A 23 12.35 -32.32 16.68
N GLY A 24 13.13 -33.39 16.95
CA GLY A 24 13.48 -33.84 18.30
C GLY A 24 12.27 -34.32 19.10
N LEU A 25 11.33 -35.02 18.44
CA LEU A 25 10.10 -35.50 19.06
C LEU A 25 10.03 -37.05 19.09
N ALA A 26 9.41 -37.59 20.15
CA ALA A 26 9.03 -38.98 20.17
C ALA A 26 8.04 -39.27 19.04
N LEU A 27 8.18 -40.42 18.37
CA LEU A 27 7.39 -40.76 17.19
C LEU A 27 5.86 -40.73 17.43
N PRO A 28 5.31 -41.27 18.55
CA PRO A 28 3.89 -41.16 18.84
C PRO A 28 3.40 -39.71 18.94
N THR A 29 4.17 -38.84 19.60
CA THR A 29 3.85 -37.40 19.72
C THR A 29 3.88 -36.73 18.34
N ALA A 30 4.87 -37.07 17.52
CA ALA A 30 4.97 -36.52 16.17
C ALA A 30 3.77 -36.92 15.32
N TYR A 31 3.32 -38.21 15.37
CA TYR A 31 2.12 -38.64 14.64
C TYR A 31 0.85 -37.89 15.06
N HIS A 32 0.67 -37.65 16.36
CA HIS A 32 -0.47 -36.88 16.85
C HIS A 32 -0.45 -35.42 16.28
N LEU A 33 0.69 -34.76 16.37
CA LEU A 33 0.86 -33.40 15.87
C LEU A 33 0.76 -33.32 14.34
N LEU A 34 1.34 -34.27 13.62
CA LEU A 34 1.24 -34.35 12.15
C LEU A 34 -0.21 -34.55 11.68
N ARG A 35 -1.00 -35.31 12.43
CA ARG A 35 -2.43 -35.45 12.16
C ARG A 35 -3.19 -34.16 12.31
N THR A 36 -2.92 -33.41 13.39
CA THR A 36 -3.51 -32.08 13.62
C THR A 36 -3.10 -31.11 12.52
N LEU A 37 -1.78 -31.01 12.20
CA LEU A 37 -1.27 -30.14 11.16
C LEU A 37 -1.84 -30.46 9.77
N ASN A 38 -2.08 -31.76 9.50
CA ASN A 38 -2.72 -32.18 8.27
C ASN A 38 -4.22 -31.83 8.24
N HIS A 39 -4.91 -31.97 9.38
CA HIS A 39 -6.33 -31.58 9.52
C HIS A 39 -6.52 -30.08 9.28
N GLU A 40 -5.66 -29.26 9.86
CA GLU A 40 -5.67 -27.80 9.74
C GLU A 40 -5.10 -27.28 8.40
N GLY A 41 -4.67 -28.20 7.50
CA GLY A 41 -4.16 -27.85 6.19
C GLY A 41 -2.75 -27.26 6.16
N TYR A 42 -2.01 -27.27 7.27
CA TYR A 42 -0.59 -26.87 7.30
C TYR A 42 0.35 -27.88 6.67
N LEU A 43 -0.02 -29.16 6.77
CA LEU A 43 0.64 -30.24 6.06
C LEU A 43 -0.38 -30.98 5.19
N ARG A 44 0.11 -31.67 4.19
CA ARG A 44 -0.66 -32.59 3.33
C ARG A 44 0.10 -33.90 3.25
N ARG A 45 -0.61 -35.02 3.39
CA ARG A 45 0.00 -36.34 3.27
C ARG A 45 -0.17 -36.89 1.85
N GLU A 46 0.94 -37.13 1.16
CA GLU A 46 1.00 -37.66 -0.20
C GLU A 46 1.90 -38.89 -0.26
N LYS A 47 1.38 -40.02 -0.74
CA LYS A 47 2.16 -41.28 -0.93
C LYS A 47 3.03 -41.67 0.27
N GLY A 48 2.56 -41.39 1.51
CA GLY A 48 3.27 -41.74 2.74
C GLY A 48 4.21 -40.72 3.30
N VAL A 49 4.46 -39.61 2.58
CA VAL A 49 5.24 -38.45 3.05
C VAL A 49 4.32 -37.28 3.40
N PHE A 50 4.83 -36.36 4.20
CA PHE A 50 4.18 -35.10 4.53
C PHE A 50 4.90 -33.97 3.76
N VAL A 51 4.11 -33.17 3.06
CA VAL A 51 4.52 -31.94 2.36
C VAL A 51 3.81 -30.74 2.98
N LEU A 52 4.30 -29.53 2.74
CA LEU A 52 3.61 -28.30 3.16
C LEU A 52 2.23 -28.22 2.50
N GLY A 53 1.25 -27.76 3.25
CA GLY A 53 -0.13 -27.57 2.81
C GLY A 53 -0.48 -26.11 2.54
N ALA A 54 -1.65 -25.86 1.95
CA ALA A 54 -2.11 -24.52 1.54
C ALA A 54 -2.19 -23.49 2.70
N ALA A 55 -2.34 -23.95 3.96
CA ALA A 55 -2.33 -23.03 5.09
C ALA A 55 -0.96 -22.35 5.29
N THR A 56 0.15 -23.03 4.94
CA THR A 56 1.50 -22.45 5.00
C THR A 56 1.71 -21.38 3.93
N GLU A 57 1.13 -21.55 2.74
CA GLU A 57 1.17 -20.54 1.68
C GLU A 57 0.45 -19.28 2.12
N ARG A 58 -0.74 -19.40 2.74
CA ARG A 58 -1.48 -18.26 3.28
C ARG A 58 -0.71 -17.52 4.36
N LEU A 59 -0.04 -18.23 5.28
CA LEU A 59 0.81 -17.60 6.30
C LEU A 59 2.02 -16.89 5.68
N SER A 60 2.67 -17.51 4.70
CA SER A 60 3.81 -16.91 4.00
C SER A 60 3.40 -15.64 3.24
N ALA A 61 2.25 -15.67 2.55
CA ALA A 61 1.71 -14.50 1.88
C ALA A 61 1.38 -13.37 2.88
N GLY A 62 0.77 -13.71 4.02
CA GLY A 62 0.50 -12.75 5.10
C GLY A 62 1.77 -12.13 5.68
N ALA A 63 2.80 -12.95 5.94
CA ALA A 63 4.08 -12.46 6.43
C ALA A 63 4.78 -11.55 5.40
N ALA A 64 4.76 -11.91 4.12
CA ALA A 64 5.32 -11.09 3.06
C ALA A 64 4.60 -9.73 2.94
N GLU A 65 3.27 -9.72 3.11
CA GLU A 65 2.49 -8.49 3.11
C GLU A 65 2.81 -7.59 4.31
N GLN A 66 2.93 -8.18 5.52
CA GLN A 66 3.35 -7.44 6.72
C GLN A 66 4.74 -6.83 6.55
N ASN A 67 5.70 -7.59 6.00
CA ASN A 67 7.04 -7.09 5.72
C ASN A 67 7.02 -5.94 4.71
N ARG A 68 6.24 -6.05 3.62
CA ARG A 68 6.08 -4.97 2.63
C ARG A 68 5.53 -3.69 3.27
N ARG A 69 4.49 -3.82 4.11
CA ARG A 69 3.93 -2.67 4.84
C ARG A 69 4.94 -2.03 5.78
N GLY A 70 5.71 -2.84 6.50
CA GLY A 70 6.81 -2.36 7.35
C GLY A 70 7.84 -1.56 6.56
N MET A 71 8.32 -2.10 5.44
CA MET A 71 9.27 -1.41 4.56
C MET A 71 8.74 -0.10 4.00
N VAL A 72 7.45 -0.05 3.64
CA VAL A 72 6.81 1.19 3.18
C VAL A 72 6.77 2.20 4.33
N ALA A 73 6.33 1.80 5.52
CA ALA A 73 6.27 2.68 6.69
C ALA A 73 7.64 3.27 7.05
N ASP A 74 8.69 2.44 7.07
CA ASP A 74 10.07 2.86 7.35
C ASP A 74 10.57 3.87 6.30
N THR A 75 10.25 3.62 5.03
CA THR A 75 10.62 4.51 3.91
C THR A 75 9.92 5.86 4.05
N LEU A 76 8.62 5.86 4.36
CA LEU A 76 7.86 7.10 4.55
C LEU A 76 8.35 7.88 5.76
N ALA A 77 8.66 7.20 6.87
CA ALA A 77 9.21 7.84 8.07
C ALA A 77 10.55 8.53 7.76
N HIS A 78 11.45 7.86 7.05
CA HIS A 78 12.71 8.45 6.60
C HIS A 78 12.48 9.68 5.70
N TRP A 79 11.55 9.62 4.76
CA TRP A 79 11.24 10.76 3.89
C TRP A 79 10.54 11.90 4.63
N CYS A 80 9.66 11.59 5.58
CA CYS A 80 9.07 12.59 6.46
C CYS A 80 10.13 13.39 7.21
N ASP A 81 11.12 12.71 7.78
CA ASP A 81 12.25 13.34 8.46
C ASP A 81 13.11 14.18 7.50
N LEU A 82 13.41 13.65 6.32
CA LEU A 82 14.25 14.29 5.31
C LEU A 82 13.59 15.55 4.72
N ILE A 83 12.30 15.46 4.38
CA ILE A 83 11.54 16.51 3.70
C ILE A 83 10.98 17.52 4.72
N GLY A 84 10.75 17.07 5.96
CA GLY A 84 10.23 17.86 7.06
C GLY A 84 8.74 18.18 6.95
N VAL A 85 7.96 17.34 6.25
CA VAL A 85 6.50 17.43 6.10
C VAL A 85 5.89 16.03 6.11
N PRO A 86 4.59 15.88 6.44
CA PRO A 86 3.91 14.59 6.37
C PRO A 86 3.97 14.01 4.96
N VAL A 87 4.21 12.69 4.89
CA VAL A 87 4.29 11.93 3.64
C VAL A 87 3.26 10.82 3.66
N TYR A 88 2.54 10.65 2.55
CA TYR A 88 1.47 9.68 2.36
C TYR A 88 1.80 8.77 1.19
N PHE A 89 1.42 7.52 1.29
CA PHE A 89 1.40 6.57 0.18
C PHE A 89 0.02 5.98 0.02
N ALA A 90 -0.53 6.06 -1.19
CA ALA A 90 -1.85 5.53 -1.50
C ALA A 90 -1.86 4.83 -2.86
N ILE A 91 -2.78 3.89 -3.02
CA ILE A 91 -3.01 3.13 -4.24
C ILE A 91 -4.50 3.16 -4.60
N TYR A 92 -4.79 2.89 -5.88
CA TYR A 92 -6.15 2.60 -6.33
C TYR A 92 -6.29 1.10 -6.52
N ARG A 93 -7.11 0.46 -5.70
CA ARG A 93 -7.28 -0.99 -5.70
C ARG A 93 -8.75 -1.35 -5.49
N ASP A 94 -9.21 -2.36 -6.24
CA ASP A 94 -10.59 -2.87 -6.16
C ASP A 94 -11.66 -1.78 -6.33
N GLY A 95 -11.34 -0.76 -7.14
CA GLY A 95 -12.22 0.38 -7.39
C GLY A 95 -12.19 1.46 -6.32
N GLU A 96 -11.32 1.38 -5.31
CA GLU A 96 -11.28 2.27 -4.15
C GLU A 96 -9.91 2.92 -3.97
N ILE A 97 -9.91 4.10 -3.35
CA ILE A 97 -8.71 4.77 -2.86
C ILE A 97 -8.33 4.14 -1.53
N ASP A 98 -7.11 3.63 -1.44
CA ASP A 98 -6.55 3.01 -0.25
C ASP A 98 -5.29 3.76 0.20
N VAL A 99 -5.37 4.49 1.32
CA VAL A 99 -4.21 5.12 1.95
C VAL A 99 -3.45 4.06 2.74
N VAL A 100 -2.41 3.52 2.14
CA VAL A 100 -1.65 2.37 2.65
C VAL A 100 -0.80 2.73 3.86
N SER A 101 -0.20 3.93 3.84
CA SER A 101 0.70 4.37 4.91
C SER A 101 0.80 5.89 4.95
N VAL A 102 0.94 6.41 6.17
CA VAL A 102 1.17 7.84 6.46
C VAL A 102 2.32 7.92 7.45
N ALA A 103 3.23 8.84 7.23
CA ALA A 103 4.28 9.21 8.18
C ALA A 103 4.19 10.71 8.48
N ASP A 104 4.16 11.04 9.76
CA ASP A 104 4.13 12.41 10.25
C ASP A 104 4.97 12.57 11.53
N THR A 105 5.06 13.78 12.04
CA THR A 105 5.73 14.09 13.31
C THR A 105 4.88 15.03 14.14
N VAL A 106 5.16 15.09 15.44
CA VAL A 106 4.47 16.03 16.35
C VAL A 106 4.58 17.50 15.87
N GLY A 107 5.70 17.87 15.25
CA GLY A 107 5.92 19.23 14.73
C GLY A 107 5.29 19.49 13.36
N ASN A 108 4.99 18.41 12.61
CA ASN A 108 4.36 18.46 11.29
C ASN A 108 3.33 17.32 11.22
N PRO A 109 2.15 17.49 11.82
CA PRO A 109 1.12 16.44 11.84
C PRO A 109 0.49 16.27 10.45
N ALA A 110 0.06 15.04 10.18
CA ALA A 110 -0.76 14.72 9.01
C ALA A 110 -2.09 15.49 9.02
N VAL A 111 -2.70 15.62 7.86
CA VAL A 111 -4.06 16.16 7.76
C VAL A 111 -5.01 15.18 8.47
N GLU A 112 -5.84 15.70 9.36
CA GLU A 112 -6.87 14.91 10.05
C GLU A 112 -7.90 14.41 9.04
N GLU A 113 -8.18 13.12 9.07
CA GLU A 113 -9.24 12.51 8.26
C GLU A 113 -10.59 12.74 8.93
N TRP A 114 -11.20 13.91 8.66
CA TRP A 114 -12.53 14.24 9.17
C TRP A 114 -13.66 13.79 8.24
N ALA A 115 -13.34 13.45 7.01
CA ALA A 115 -14.22 12.83 6.02
C ALA A 115 -13.45 11.68 5.35
N ASP A 116 -14.11 10.55 5.13
CA ASP A 116 -13.48 9.34 4.58
C ASP A 116 -12.76 9.65 3.26
N PHE A 117 -11.46 9.41 3.21
CA PHE A 117 -10.64 9.63 2.01
C PHE A 117 -11.10 8.81 0.80
N ARG A 118 -11.72 7.65 1.01
CA ARG A 118 -12.27 6.82 -0.09
C ARG A 118 -13.42 7.53 -0.79
N GLU A 119 -14.31 8.15 -0.01
CA GLU A 119 -15.49 8.83 -0.52
C GLU A 119 -15.20 10.23 -1.06
N THR A 120 -14.07 10.82 -0.69
CA THR A 120 -13.76 12.22 -0.96
C THR A 120 -12.58 12.42 -1.92
N GLY A 121 -12.30 11.41 -2.76
CA GLY A 121 -11.20 11.45 -3.73
C GLY A 121 -11.20 12.66 -4.66
N HIS A 122 -12.36 13.25 -4.90
CA HIS A 122 -12.53 14.48 -5.69
C HIS A 122 -11.95 15.73 -5.03
N ALA A 123 -11.78 15.73 -3.70
CA ALA A 123 -11.44 16.92 -2.92
C ALA A 123 -9.98 16.97 -2.44
N HIS A 124 -9.22 15.89 -2.53
CA HIS A 124 -7.84 15.86 -2.03
C HIS A 124 -6.83 15.45 -3.11
N ALA A 125 -5.59 15.91 -2.98
CA ALA A 125 -4.53 15.70 -3.95
C ALA A 125 -4.28 14.21 -4.26
N ILE A 126 -4.33 13.34 -3.24
CA ILE A 126 -4.18 11.88 -3.39
C ILE A 126 -5.23 11.33 -4.36
N GLY A 127 -6.51 11.59 -4.09
CA GLY A 127 -7.61 11.08 -4.90
C GLY A 127 -7.59 11.63 -6.32
N GLN A 128 -7.41 12.94 -6.49
CA GLN A 128 -7.31 13.54 -7.83
C GLN A 128 -6.12 12.96 -8.61
N CYS A 129 -4.97 12.71 -7.95
CA CYS A 129 -3.80 12.13 -8.58
C CYS A 129 -4.02 10.66 -9.00
N LEU A 130 -4.71 9.86 -8.18
CA LEU A 130 -5.08 8.49 -8.51
C LEU A 130 -6.09 8.46 -9.65
N LEU A 131 -7.16 9.26 -9.56
CA LEU A 131 -8.20 9.36 -10.59
C LEU A 131 -7.64 9.84 -11.94
N ALA A 132 -6.65 10.73 -11.95
CA ALA A 132 -5.99 11.18 -13.19
C ALA A 132 -5.25 10.04 -13.92
N GLN A 133 -4.82 9.00 -13.22
CA GLN A 133 -4.13 7.85 -13.80
C GLN A 133 -5.08 6.81 -14.41
N LEU A 134 -6.37 6.82 -14.03
CA LEU A 134 -7.37 5.89 -14.50
C LEU A 134 -7.85 6.23 -15.92
N ASP A 135 -8.47 5.27 -16.57
CA ASP A 135 -9.25 5.50 -17.79
C ASP A 135 -10.62 6.12 -17.47
N ASP A 136 -11.33 6.52 -18.51
CA ASP A 136 -12.62 7.22 -18.38
C ASP A 136 -13.73 6.34 -17.79
N GLU A 137 -13.68 5.03 -18.02
CA GLU A 137 -14.65 4.09 -17.48
C GLU A 137 -14.47 3.93 -15.97
N ALA A 138 -13.24 3.69 -15.53
CA ALA A 138 -12.90 3.55 -14.12
C ALA A 138 -13.16 4.84 -13.33
N ARG A 139 -12.88 6.03 -13.93
CA ARG A 139 -13.20 7.33 -13.32
C ARG A 139 -14.71 7.49 -13.11
N ARG A 140 -15.51 7.23 -14.14
CA ARG A 140 -16.98 7.33 -14.04
C ARG A 140 -17.51 6.36 -12.99
N ASN A 141 -17.08 5.11 -13.04
CA ASN A 141 -17.48 4.09 -12.06
C ASN A 141 -17.14 4.51 -10.61
N HIS A 142 -15.97 5.15 -10.40
CA HIS A 142 -15.63 5.68 -9.08
C HIS A 142 -16.57 6.82 -8.65
N LEU A 143 -16.84 7.78 -9.55
CA LEU A 143 -17.70 8.94 -9.24
C LEU A 143 -19.17 8.55 -9.07
N ASP A 144 -19.66 7.52 -9.77
CA ASP A 144 -21.00 6.97 -9.57
C ASP A 144 -21.18 6.41 -8.15
N ARG A 145 -20.14 5.84 -7.57
CA ARG A 145 -20.13 5.32 -6.18
C ARG A 145 -19.84 6.40 -5.14
N HIS A 146 -19.00 7.37 -5.49
CA HIS A 146 -18.51 8.45 -4.63
C HIS A 146 -18.78 9.82 -5.30
N PRO A 147 -20.04 10.28 -5.32
CA PRO A 147 -20.41 11.53 -5.97
C PRO A 147 -19.67 12.75 -5.40
N VAL A 148 -19.35 13.69 -6.26
CA VAL A 148 -18.74 14.96 -5.86
C VAL A 148 -19.65 15.70 -4.86
N ARG A 149 -19.10 16.05 -3.72
CA ARG A 149 -19.75 16.85 -2.68
C ARG A 149 -18.85 17.98 -2.20
N SER A 150 -19.43 19.12 -1.87
CA SER A 150 -18.67 20.24 -1.34
C SER A 150 -18.26 19.97 0.10
N LEU A 151 -16.96 19.97 0.39
CA LEU A 151 -16.40 19.86 1.72
C LEU A 151 -15.99 21.23 2.27
N THR A 152 -15.48 22.07 1.39
CA THR A 152 -15.10 23.46 1.67
C THR A 152 -15.62 24.37 0.57
N PRO A 153 -15.57 25.70 0.72
CA PRO A 153 -15.89 26.63 -0.37
C PRO A 153 -15.00 26.45 -1.61
N ASN A 154 -13.82 25.86 -1.47
CA ASN A 154 -12.85 25.65 -2.55
C ASN A 154 -13.01 24.31 -3.27
N THR A 155 -13.75 23.36 -2.70
CA THR A 155 -13.97 22.03 -3.31
C THR A 155 -14.60 22.19 -4.68
N VAL A 156 -14.16 21.39 -5.64
CA VAL A 156 -14.82 21.26 -6.95
C VAL A 156 -16.29 20.91 -6.74
N ARG A 157 -17.18 21.52 -7.53
CA ARG A 157 -18.63 21.50 -7.27
C ARG A 157 -19.41 20.41 -8.00
N ASP A 158 -18.83 19.84 -9.05
CA ASP A 158 -19.49 18.87 -9.91
C ASP A 158 -18.51 17.98 -10.66
N ASP A 159 -18.98 16.79 -11.06
CA ASP A 159 -18.18 15.78 -11.76
C ASP A 159 -17.61 16.30 -13.08
N ARG A 160 -18.37 17.10 -13.82
CA ARG A 160 -17.92 17.64 -15.10
C ARG A 160 -16.71 18.57 -14.96
N THR A 161 -16.70 19.36 -13.90
CA THR A 161 -15.59 20.27 -13.59
C THR A 161 -14.38 19.46 -13.13
N LEU A 162 -14.58 18.43 -12.30
CA LEU A 162 -13.54 17.51 -11.89
C LEU A 162 -12.93 16.78 -13.09
N LEU A 163 -13.74 16.14 -13.92
CA LEU A 163 -13.28 15.38 -15.09
C LEU A 163 -12.45 16.26 -16.04
N ARG A 164 -12.92 17.47 -16.35
CA ARG A 164 -12.13 18.42 -17.16
C ARG A 164 -10.78 18.77 -16.54
N ARG A 165 -10.73 18.92 -15.20
CA ARG A 165 -9.49 19.16 -14.46
C ARG A 165 -8.56 17.95 -14.59
N LEU A 166 -9.06 16.74 -14.38
CA LEU A 166 -8.27 15.50 -14.46
C LEU A 166 -7.73 15.28 -15.89
N ASP A 167 -8.53 15.55 -16.92
CA ASP A 167 -8.10 15.44 -18.34
C ASP A 167 -7.00 16.45 -18.69
N ALA A 168 -7.05 17.65 -18.12
CA ALA A 168 -6.03 18.67 -18.31
C ALA A 168 -4.69 18.34 -17.59
N LEU A 169 -4.75 17.51 -16.56
CA LEU A 169 -3.61 17.15 -15.70
C LEU A 169 -2.84 16.01 -16.34
N GLY A 170 -2.62 15.59 -17.35
CA GLY A 170 -1.84 14.44 -17.84
C GLY A 170 -1.55 13.37 -16.75
N ARG A 171 -1.63 12.11 -17.09
CA ARG A 171 -1.57 10.95 -16.17
C ARG A 171 -0.36 10.91 -15.23
N MET A 172 0.75 11.50 -15.62
CA MET A 172 2.01 11.50 -14.87
C MET A 172 2.38 12.88 -14.32
N SER A 173 1.43 13.80 -14.25
CA SER A 173 1.65 15.14 -13.71
C SER A 173 1.35 15.20 -12.22
N PRO A 174 2.16 15.94 -11.44
CA PRO A 174 1.82 16.23 -10.04
C PRO A 174 0.49 16.98 -9.93
N VAL A 175 -0.27 16.66 -8.91
CA VAL A 175 -1.53 17.32 -8.55
C VAL A 175 -1.29 18.19 -7.33
N VAL A 176 -1.77 19.42 -7.37
CA VAL A 176 -1.77 20.33 -6.21
C VAL A 176 -3.22 20.67 -5.88
N GLU A 177 -3.56 20.53 -4.62
CA GLU A 177 -4.85 20.87 -4.04
C GLU A 177 -4.68 21.98 -3.01
N GLN A 178 -5.59 22.95 -2.98
CA GLN A 178 -5.52 24.09 -2.09
C GLN A 178 -6.83 24.23 -1.30
N GLN A 179 -6.83 23.70 -0.07
CA GLN A 179 -7.95 23.82 0.86
C GLN A 179 -9.28 23.25 0.34
N GLU A 180 -9.23 22.31 -0.60
CA GLU A 180 -10.45 21.67 -1.14
C GLU A 180 -11.00 20.59 -0.22
N TYR A 181 -10.11 19.82 0.45
CA TYR A 181 -10.48 18.83 1.45
C TYR A 181 -10.66 19.47 2.83
N ALA A 182 -9.68 20.24 3.29
CA ALA A 182 -9.70 20.87 4.60
C ALA A 182 -9.16 22.31 4.52
N LEU A 183 -9.88 23.25 5.12
CA LEU A 183 -9.39 24.64 5.24
C LEU A 183 -8.09 24.68 6.03
N GLY A 184 -7.20 25.59 5.63
CA GLY A 184 -5.91 25.75 6.29
C GLY A 184 -4.82 24.79 5.84
N THR A 185 -5.07 23.89 4.86
CA THR A 185 -4.07 22.95 4.33
C THR A 185 -3.88 23.10 2.82
N VAL A 186 -2.68 22.83 2.34
CA VAL A 186 -2.38 22.66 0.91
C VAL A 186 -1.58 21.38 0.73
N CYS A 187 -1.93 20.61 -0.28
CA CYS A 187 -1.38 19.28 -0.52
C CYS A 187 -0.83 19.15 -1.95
N ALA A 188 0.17 18.32 -2.11
CA ALA A 188 0.64 17.90 -3.43
C ALA A 188 0.76 16.39 -3.48
N ALA A 189 0.41 15.79 -4.63
CA ALA A 189 0.53 14.38 -4.89
C ALA A 189 1.27 14.17 -6.21
N ILE A 190 2.14 13.17 -6.24
CA ILE A 190 2.89 12.75 -7.43
C ILE A 190 2.47 11.36 -7.84
N PRO A 191 2.21 11.10 -9.12
CA PRO A 191 1.88 9.77 -9.59
C PRO A 191 3.09 8.85 -9.51
N VAL A 192 2.84 7.62 -9.10
CA VAL A 192 3.81 6.53 -9.05
C VAL A 192 3.16 5.31 -9.72
N THR A 193 3.90 4.59 -10.54
CA THR A 193 3.42 3.35 -11.13
C THR A 193 4.06 2.16 -10.41
N VAL A 194 3.23 1.29 -9.85
CA VAL A 194 3.66 0.02 -9.23
C VAL A 194 3.05 -1.13 -10.03
N GLY A 195 3.79 -1.65 -10.99
CA GLY A 195 3.26 -2.60 -11.97
C GLY A 195 2.17 -1.94 -12.81
N THR A 196 0.95 -2.50 -12.78
CA THR A 196 -0.24 -1.94 -13.44
C THR A 196 -1.15 -1.14 -12.50
N THR A 197 -0.80 -1.03 -11.22
CA THR A 197 -1.61 -0.36 -10.20
C THR A 197 -1.29 1.13 -10.16
N ALA A 198 -2.32 1.96 -10.25
CA ALA A 198 -2.19 3.40 -10.00
C ALA A 198 -1.85 3.63 -8.53
N ALA A 199 -0.78 4.37 -8.29
CA ALA A 199 -0.30 4.71 -6.97
C ALA A 199 0.10 6.19 -6.90
N THR A 200 0.20 6.73 -5.70
CA THR A 200 0.60 8.11 -5.48
C THR A 200 1.38 8.26 -4.18
N MET A 201 2.37 9.13 -4.21
CA MET A 201 2.99 9.70 -3.03
C MET A 201 2.49 11.11 -2.85
N ALA A 202 2.16 11.51 -1.63
CA ALA A 202 1.67 12.85 -1.37
C ALA A 202 2.30 13.47 -0.13
N ILE A 203 2.21 14.80 -0.05
CA ILE A 203 2.64 15.61 1.09
C ILE A 203 1.59 16.67 1.39
N SER A 204 1.56 17.13 2.63
CA SER A 204 0.71 18.23 3.06
C SER A 204 1.49 19.26 3.86
N VAL A 205 1.08 20.50 3.79
CA VAL A 205 1.60 21.58 4.64
C VAL A 205 0.45 22.53 5.05
N PRO A 206 0.57 23.22 6.18
CA PRO A 206 -0.35 24.30 6.52
C PRO A 206 -0.36 25.37 5.41
N SER A 207 -1.52 25.97 5.11
CA SER A 207 -1.63 27.01 4.08
C SER A 207 -0.74 28.23 4.35
N SER A 208 -0.47 28.54 5.62
CA SER A 208 0.50 29.57 6.05
C SER A 208 1.94 29.24 5.65
N GLN A 209 2.22 27.97 5.34
CA GLN A 209 3.52 27.47 4.91
C GLN A 209 3.50 26.96 3.44
N ALA A 210 2.54 27.40 2.63
CA ALA A 210 2.38 26.96 1.23
C ALA A 210 3.66 27.13 0.39
N TYR A 211 4.54 28.07 0.74
CA TYR A 211 5.85 28.26 0.09
C TYR A 211 6.76 27.02 0.18
N ARG A 212 6.56 26.15 1.18
CA ARG A 212 7.32 24.90 1.36
C ARG A 212 6.85 23.79 0.40
N LEU A 213 5.62 23.86 -0.10
CA LEU A 213 5.02 22.77 -0.87
C LEU A 213 5.83 22.41 -2.12
N LYS A 214 6.20 23.44 -2.92
CA LYS A 214 6.93 23.22 -4.18
C LYS A 214 8.33 22.61 -3.98
N PRO A 215 9.19 23.12 -3.07
CA PRO A 215 10.47 22.46 -2.76
C PRO A 215 10.29 21.05 -2.21
N ALA A 216 9.35 20.83 -1.30
CA ALA A 216 9.07 19.52 -0.73
C ALA A 216 8.59 18.51 -1.80
N THR A 217 7.72 18.95 -2.74
CA THR A 217 7.27 18.09 -3.86
C THR A 217 8.44 17.68 -4.76
N ARG A 218 9.38 18.57 -5.05
CA ARG A 218 10.57 18.24 -5.84
C ARG A 218 11.43 17.18 -5.14
N LEU A 219 11.69 17.37 -3.86
CA LEU A 219 12.47 16.42 -3.08
C LEU A 219 11.78 15.06 -3.01
N LEU A 220 10.45 15.02 -2.82
CA LEU A 220 9.67 13.80 -2.88
C LEU A 220 9.79 13.10 -4.24
N GLN A 221 9.75 13.84 -5.36
CA GLN A 221 9.94 13.29 -6.70
C GLN A 221 11.34 12.68 -6.89
N GLU A 222 12.38 13.36 -6.39
CA GLU A 222 13.76 12.89 -6.46
C GLU A 222 13.95 11.58 -5.68
N GLU A 223 13.46 11.52 -4.44
CA GLU A 223 13.56 10.33 -3.59
C GLU A 223 12.75 9.16 -4.14
N THR A 224 11.52 9.41 -4.59
CA THR A 224 10.69 8.39 -5.26
C THR A 224 11.39 7.87 -6.52
N GLY A 225 11.97 8.74 -7.33
CA GLY A 225 12.72 8.35 -8.52
C GLY A 225 13.98 7.52 -8.22
N LYS A 226 14.68 7.79 -7.12
CA LYS A 226 15.81 6.96 -6.65
C LYS A 226 15.35 5.55 -6.29
N LEU A 227 14.28 5.45 -5.48
CA LEU A 227 13.72 4.18 -5.06
C LEU A 227 13.29 3.32 -6.25
N LEU A 228 12.54 3.89 -7.19
CA LEU A 228 12.07 3.17 -8.38
C LEU A 228 13.22 2.66 -9.26
N ARG A 229 14.29 3.44 -9.43
CA ARG A 229 15.49 2.99 -10.15
C ARG A 229 16.16 1.82 -9.44
N THR A 230 16.32 1.88 -8.12
CA THR A 230 16.91 0.79 -7.33
C THR A 230 16.12 -0.51 -7.48
N LEU A 231 14.79 -0.43 -7.43
CA LEU A 231 13.91 -1.59 -7.63
C LEU A 231 14.00 -2.15 -9.06
N ALA A 232 14.05 -1.28 -10.08
CA ALA A 232 14.20 -1.71 -11.48
C ALA A 232 15.50 -2.47 -11.73
N PHE A 233 16.61 -2.05 -11.13
CA PHE A 233 17.90 -2.77 -11.22
C PHE A 233 17.87 -4.12 -10.49
N SER A 234 17.11 -4.24 -9.41
CA SER A 234 17.01 -5.50 -8.64
C SER A 234 16.18 -6.59 -9.33
N ILE A 235 15.37 -6.24 -10.32
CA ILE A 235 14.54 -7.18 -11.10
C ILE A 235 15.27 -7.67 -12.36
N SER A 236 16.36 -7.02 -12.74
CA SER A 236 17.13 -7.31 -13.97
C SER A 236 18.32 -8.25 -13.74
N ILE A 237 18.44 -8.88 -12.57
CA ILE A 237 19.41 -9.90 -12.21
C ILE A 237 18.68 -11.20 -11.87
#